data_33b0fdf10f6afe6cc98359a3ae9f7e2b
#
_entry.id   33b0fdf10f6afe6cc98359a3ae9f7e2b
#
_cell.length_a   1.000
_cell.length_b   1.000
_cell.length_c   1.000
_cell.angle_alpha   90.00
_cell.angle_beta   90.00
_cell.angle_gamma   90.00
#
_symmetry.space_group_name_H-M   'P 1'
#
loop_
_entity.id
_entity.type
_entity.pdbx_description
1 polymer ?
#
loop_
_entity_poly.entity_id
_entity_poly.type
_entity_poly.pdbx_seq_one_letter_code
_entity_poly.pdbx_strand_id
1 'polypeptide(L)'
;EKDGLFCARIFGPVKDYECLCGKYKRMKFRGIICEKCGVEVTLSKVRRDRMGHIELAAPVSHIWFMKSLPSRIATLLDMTIKNLEKVLYFEQFIVVEPGLTDLKKGEIISEDKYIEYQDQYGEDSFSAEIGAEAIEQMLKNIDLESEFNNLKNELLETKSELKKAKLTKRIKLVESFISSKNKPEWMILRVLPVIPPELRPLVPLDGGRFATSDLNDLYRRVINRNNRLKRLIDLRAPDIIIRNEKRMLQEAVDALFDNGRRGRIITSTNKRPLKSLSDMLKGKQGRFRQNLLGKRVDYSGRSVIVVGPNLKLHQCGLPKKMALELFKPFIFHKLDIYGWANTIKSAKKLV
;
A
#
# COMPACT_ATOMS: atom_id res chain seq x y z
N GLU A 1 14.75 1.94 -17.09
CA GLU A 1 15.63 1.88 -15.92
C GLU A 1 15.82 0.43 -15.53
N LYS A 2 17.07 0.00 -15.39
CA LYS A 2 17.39 -1.39 -15.05
C LYS A 2 17.19 -1.59 -13.55
N ASP A 3 16.45 -2.65 -13.18
CA ASP A 3 16.12 -3.01 -11.80
C ASP A 3 15.38 -1.93 -10.98
N GLY A 4 14.77 -0.96 -11.67
CA GLY A 4 13.98 0.11 -11.09
C GLY A 4 12.47 -0.15 -11.08
N LEU A 5 11.70 0.88 -10.74
CA LEU A 5 10.23 0.81 -10.62
C LEU A 5 9.49 0.47 -11.92
N PHE A 6 10.13 0.61 -13.07
CA PHE A 6 9.57 0.34 -14.40
C PHE A 6 10.40 -0.69 -15.20
N CYS A 7 11.23 -1.47 -14.53
CA CYS A 7 12.14 -2.43 -15.15
C CYS A 7 11.38 -3.46 -15.99
N ALA A 8 11.76 -3.58 -17.28
CA ALA A 8 11.17 -4.57 -18.17
C ALA A 8 11.57 -6.01 -17.80
N ARG A 9 12.72 -6.20 -17.19
CA ARG A 9 13.20 -7.50 -16.72
C ARG A 9 12.34 -8.05 -15.57
N ILE A 10 11.91 -7.19 -14.65
CA ILE A 10 11.08 -7.56 -13.50
C ILE A 10 9.62 -7.68 -13.91
N PHE A 11 9.08 -6.65 -14.57
CA PHE A 11 7.65 -6.50 -14.82
C PHE A 11 7.19 -6.98 -16.20
N GLY A 12 8.11 -7.26 -17.09
CA GLY A 12 7.81 -7.70 -18.45
C GLY A 12 8.03 -6.64 -19.53
N PRO A 13 7.88 -7.02 -20.81
CA PRO A 13 8.19 -6.17 -21.95
C PRO A 13 7.22 -5.00 -22.08
N VAL A 14 7.70 -3.89 -22.64
CA VAL A 14 6.87 -2.70 -22.90
C VAL A 14 5.99 -2.86 -24.14
N LYS A 15 6.48 -3.63 -25.14
CA LYS A 15 5.75 -3.96 -26.37
C LYS A 15 5.50 -5.46 -26.44
N ASP A 16 4.38 -5.85 -27.09
CA ASP A 16 4.02 -7.24 -27.25
C ASP A 16 5.08 -8.00 -28.06
N TYR A 17 5.52 -9.13 -27.49
CA TYR A 17 6.48 -10.05 -28.12
C TYR A 17 7.78 -9.40 -28.61
N GLU A 18 8.24 -8.36 -27.90
CA GLU A 18 9.49 -7.67 -28.19
C GLU A 18 10.32 -7.50 -26.93
N CYS A 19 11.58 -7.91 -26.96
CA CYS A 19 12.50 -7.63 -25.84
C CYS A 19 12.97 -6.17 -25.86
N LEU A 20 13.54 -5.69 -24.77
CA LEU A 20 13.94 -4.27 -24.64
C LEU A 20 15.03 -3.87 -25.65
N CYS A 21 15.99 -4.75 -25.92
CA CYS A 21 17.10 -4.48 -26.86
C CYS A 21 16.74 -4.72 -28.33
N GLY A 22 15.56 -5.26 -28.62
CA GLY A 22 15.08 -5.50 -29.98
C GLY A 22 15.68 -6.74 -30.67
N LYS A 23 16.49 -7.58 -29.98
CA LYS A 23 17.07 -8.82 -30.53
C LYS A 23 15.99 -9.82 -30.93
N TYR A 24 15.00 -10.02 -30.08
CA TYR A 24 13.86 -10.89 -30.33
C TYR A 24 12.61 -10.06 -30.54
N LYS A 25 12.02 -10.22 -31.71
CA LYS A 25 10.76 -9.58 -32.11
C LYS A 25 9.81 -10.66 -32.67
N ARG A 26 8.53 -10.45 -32.52
CA ARG A 26 7.45 -11.30 -32.99
C ARG A 26 7.18 -12.55 -32.15
N MET A 27 6.02 -13.11 -32.39
CA MET A 27 5.39 -14.20 -31.63
C MET A 27 6.16 -15.53 -31.67
N LYS A 28 6.98 -15.75 -32.72
CA LYS A 28 7.78 -16.99 -32.88
C LYS A 28 8.80 -17.20 -31.73
N PHE A 29 9.18 -16.12 -31.05
CA PHE A 29 10.13 -16.17 -29.93
C PHE A 29 9.44 -16.15 -28.57
N ARG A 30 8.14 -16.38 -28.51
CA ARG A 30 7.36 -16.37 -27.27
C ARG A 30 7.99 -17.25 -26.19
N GLY A 31 8.10 -16.71 -24.98
CA GLY A 31 8.62 -17.41 -23.80
C GLY A 31 10.15 -17.43 -23.66
N ILE A 32 10.88 -16.92 -24.65
CA ILE A 32 12.34 -16.83 -24.60
C ILE A 32 12.74 -15.63 -23.74
N ILE A 33 13.70 -15.85 -22.84
CA ILE A 33 14.35 -14.78 -22.08
C ILE A 33 15.55 -14.30 -22.87
N CYS A 34 15.59 -13.00 -23.21
CA CYS A 34 16.69 -12.42 -23.97
C CYS A 34 17.98 -12.47 -23.17
N GLU A 35 19.03 -13.07 -23.73
CA GLU A 35 20.35 -13.18 -23.11
C GLU A 35 21.02 -11.82 -22.88
N LYS A 36 20.73 -10.84 -23.76
CA LYS A 36 21.33 -9.49 -23.70
C LYS A 36 20.64 -8.57 -22.69
N CYS A 37 19.31 -8.50 -22.69
CA CYS A 37 18.56 -7.58 -21.83
C CYS A 37 17.79 -8.27 -20.69
N GLY A 38 17.72 -9.61 -20.67
CA GLY A 38 17.03 -10.38 -19.65
C GLY A 38 15.50 -10.27 -19.66
N VAL A 39 14.91 -9.66 -20.69
CA VAL A 39 13.47 -9.47 -20.82
C VAL A 39 12.84 -10.69 -21.48
N GLU A 40 11.77 -11.20 -20.88
CA GLU A 40 10.97 -12.29 -21.43
C GLU A 40 10.12 -11.79 -22.61
N VAL A 41 10.09 -12.53 -23.69
CA VAL A 41 9.27 -12.22 -24.88
C VAL A 41 7.85 -12.73 -24.64
N THR A 42 6.96 -11.84 -24.23
CA THR A 42 5.56 -12.14 -23.92
C THR A 42 4.69 -10.91 -24.21
N LEU A 43 3.41 -11.01 -23.91
CA LEU A 43 2.48 -9.88 -24.02
C LEU A 43 2.84 -8.76 -23.02
N SER A 44 2.75 -7.51 -23.43
CA SER A 44 2.94 -6.35 -22.56
C SER A 44 1.92 -6.26 -21.41
N LYS A 45 0.78 -6.93 -21.55
CA LYS A 45 -0.27 -7.02 -20.52
C LYS A 45 0.24 -7.55 -19.18
N VAL A 46 1.29 -8.38 -19.19
CA VAL A 46 1.90 -8.88 -17.94
C VAL A 46 2.43 -7.78 -17.01
N ARG A 47 2.73 -6.60 -17.54
CA ARG A 47 3.10 -5.42 -16.76
C ARG A 47 1.98 -4.89 -15.86
N ARG A 48 0.75 -5.33 -16.09
CA ARG A 48 -0.40 -5.05 -15.24
C ARG A 48 -0.54 -6.03 -14.07
N ASP A 49 0.01 -7.22 -14.21
CA ASP A 49 -0.21 -8.33 -13.30
C ASP A 49 1.02 -8.64 -12.43
N ARG A 50 2.24 -8.46 -12.96
CA ARG A 50 3.47 -8.79 -12.25
C ARG A 50 3.80 -7.76 -11.19
N MET A 51 4.01 -8.25 -9.97
CA MET A 51 4.47 -7.46 -8.83
C MET A 51 5.97 -7.59 -8.64
N GLY A 52 6.59 -6.52 -8.14
CA GLY A 52 7.95 -6.53 -7.65
C GLY A 52 7.98 -6.45 -6.13
N HIS A 53 9.19 -6.36 -5.56
CA HIS A 53 9.37 -6.17 -4.13
C HIS A 53 10.62 -5.33 -3.83
N ILE A 54 10.64 -4.75 -2.63
CA ILE A 54 11.78 -4.02 -2.07
C ILE A 54 12.18 -4.74 -0.79
N GLU A 55 13.41 -5.24 -0.71
CA GLU A 55 13.98 -5.76 0.52
C GLU A 55 14.39 -4.60 1.42
N LEU A 56 13.75 -4.50 2.58
CA LEU A 56 14.01 -3.43 3.54
C LEU A 56 15.29 -3.74 4.33
N ALA A 57 16.11 -2.72 4.56
CA ALA A 57 17.33 -2.81 5.35
C ALA A 57 17.06 -3.02 6.85
N ALA A 58 15.89 -2.63 7.31
CA ALA A 58 15.38 -2.86 8.66
C ALA A 58 13.89 -3.17 8.61
N PRO A 59 13.37 -3.99 9.55
CA PRO A 59 11.94 -4.25 9.65
C PRO A 59 11.13 -2.97 9.87
N VAL A 60 9.94 -2.92 9.32
CA VAL A 60 9.02 -1.78 9.41
C VAL A 60 7.63 -2.27 9.80
N SER A 61 7.00 -1.60 10.73
CA SER A 61 5.62 -1.93 11.14
C SER A 61 4.61 -1.49 10.07
N HIS A 62 3.63 -2.35 9.80
CA HIS A 62 2.53 -2.00 8.90
C HIS A 62 1.53 -1.08 9.62
N ILE A 63 1.36 0.14 9.11
CA ILE A 63 0.55 1.17 9.77
C ILE A 63 -0.92 0.79 9.94
N TRP A 64 -1.48 -0.05 9.08
CA TRP A 64 -2.87 -0.51 9.21
C TRP A 64 -3.07 -1.38 10.46
N PHE A 65 -2.07 -2.14 10.88
CA PHE A 65 -2.15 -2.98 12.07
C PHE A 65 -1.71 -2.26 13.34
N MET A 66 -0.91 -1.20 13.18
CA MET A 66 -0.43 -0.36 14.28
C MET A 66 -1.45 0.71 14.69
N LYS A 67 -1.91 1.52 13.73
CA LYS A 67 -2.70 2.76 14.00
C LYS A 67 -4.21 2.60 13.73
N SER A 68 -4.71 1.43 13.40
CA SER A 68 -6.15 1.17 13.34
C SER A 68 -6.77 1.20 14.74
N LEU A 69 -8.06 1.46 14.84
CA LEU A 69 -8.81 1.38 16.08
C LEU A 69 -9.81 0.21 16.02
N PRO A 70 -9.61 -0.86 16.80
CA PRO A 70 -8.49 -1.12 17.73
C PRO A 70 -7.21 -1.52 17.01
N SER A 71 -6.04 -1.13 17.58
CA SER A 71 -4.73 -1.56 17.06
C SER A 71 -4.53 -3.06 17.30
N ARG A 72 -4.27 -3.81 16.23
CA ARG A 72 -4.06 -5.27 16.34
C ARG A 72 -2.78 -5.60 17.08
N ILE A 73 -1.68 -4.91 16.76
CA ILE A 73 -0.39 -5.10 17.42
C ILE A 73 -0.49 -4.74 18.90
N ALA A 74 -1.03 -3.57 19.23
CA ALA A 74 -1.16 -3.12 20.62
C ALA A 74 -2.08 -4.03 21.44
N THR A 75 -3.19 -4.51 20.87
CA THR A 75 -4.12 -5.43 21.53
C THR A 75 -3.46 -6.78 21.81
N LEU A 76 -2.69 -7.30 20.87
CA LEU A 76 -2.03 -8.59 21.02
C LEU A 76 -0.91 -8.53 22.09
N LEU A 77 -0.15 -7.45 22.12
CA LEU A 77 0.93 -7.23 23.10
C LEU A 77 0.43 -6.64 24.44
N ASP A 78 -0.86 -6.43 24.59
CA ASP A 78 -1.49 -5.80 25.78
C ASP A 78 -0.90 -4.45 26.17
N MET A 79 -0.60 -3.62 25.17
CA MET A 79 -0.03 -2.29 25.40
C MET A 79 -0.91 -1.18 24.83
N THR A 80 -0.65 0.06 25.24
CA THR A 80 -1.35 1.22 24.68
C THR A 80 -0.76 1.61 23.31
N ILE A 81 -1.59 2.17 22.44
CA ILE A 81 -1.12 2.67 21.12
C ILE A 81 -0.01 3.72 21.29
N LYS A 82 -0.11 4.60 22.31
CA LYS A 82 0.91 5.60 22.60
C LYS A 82 2.27 4.97 22.93
N ASN A 83 2.27 3.92 23.72
CA ASN A 83 3.47 3.19 24.09
C ASN A 83 4.06 2.47 22.87
N LEU A 84 3.23 1.82 22.08
CA LEU A 84 3.65 1.20 20.83
C LEU A 84 4.28 2.21 19.87
N GLU A 85 3.69 3.39 19.71
CA GLU A 85 4.25 4.47 18.89
C GLU A 85 5.62 4.93 19.38
N LYS A 86 5.81 5.12 20.68
CA LYS A 86 7.11 5.51 21.25
C LYS A 86 8.22 4.52 20.93
N VAL A 87 7.92 3.23 20.99
CA VAL A 87 8.89 2.19 20.64
C VAL A 87 9.17 2.16 19.14
N LEU A 88 8.13 2.13 18.30
CA LEU A 88 8.27 2.02 16.85
C LEU A 88 8.96 3.22 16.21
N TYR A 89 8.81 4.41 16.79
CA TYR A 89 9.44 5.64 16.28
C TYR A 89 10.71 6.05 17.04
N PHE A 90 11.32 5.09 17.73
CA PHE A 90 12.64 5.24 18.33
C PHE A 90 12.72 6.32 19.45
N GLU A 91 11.63 6.48 20.20
CA GLU A 91 11.60 7.40 21.34
C GLU A 91 11.94 6.71 22.66
N GLN A 92 11.54 5.43 22.83
CA GLN A 92 11.74 4.67 24.05
C GLN A 92 12.05 3.20 23.75
N PHE A 93 12.77 2.55 24.66
CA PHE A 93 13.07 1.13 24.61
C PHE A 93 11.93 0.30 25.20
N ILE A 94 11.85 -0.96 24.79
CA ILE A 94 10.93 -1.96 25.36
C ILE A 94 11.73 -3.17 25.80
N VAL A 95 11.44 -3.66 27.00
CA VAL A 95 12.08 -4.87 27.55
C VAL A 95 11.52 -6.10 26.84
N VAL A 96 12.36 -6.78 26.08
CA VAL A 96 12.00 -8.03 25.37
C VAL A 96 12.17 -9.23 26.29
N GLU A 97 13.32 -9.28 26.96
CA GLU A 97 13.64 -10.32 27.94
C GLU A 97 14.18 -9.68 29.23
N PRO A 98 13.47 -9.82 30.36
CA PRO A 98 13.87 -9.20 31.60
C PRO A 98 15.06 -9.89 32.28
N GLY A 99 15.37 -11.14 31.91
CA GLY A 99 16.43 -11.92 32.56
C GLY A 99 16.22 -12.10 34.06
N LEU A 100 17.29 -11.88 34.84
CA LEU A 100 17.27 -11.95 36.32
C LEU A 100 17.10 -10.58 36.98
N THR A 101 16.52 -9.60 36.26
CA THR A 101 16.29 -8.23 36.75
C THR A 101 14.86 -8.04 37.26
N ASP A 102 14.61 -6.96 38.00
CA ASP A 102 13.28 -6.59 38.49
C ASP A 102 12.33 -6.03 37.39
N LEU A 103 12.81 -5.97 36.13
CA LEU A 103 12.08 -5.47 34.99
C LEU A 103 10.99 -6.44 34.56
N LYS A 104 9.91 -5.91 33.99
CA LYS A 104 8.83 -6.74 33.43
C LYS A 104 8.92 -6.80 31.91
N LYS A 105 8.64 -7.95 31.35
CA LYS A 105 8.51 -8.10 29.90
C LYS A 105 7.45 -7.14 29.35
N GLY A 106 7.83 -6.37 28.31
CA GLY A 106 6.96 -5.34 27.72
C GLY A 106 6.98 -4.00 28.45
N GLU A 107 7.79 -3.84 29.48
CA GLU A 107 8.01 -2.55 30.14
C GLU A 107 8.74 -1.57 29.24
N ILE A 108 8.30 -0.31 29.27
CA ILE A 108 8.87 0.74 28.43
C ILE A 108 9.76 1.61 29.28
N ILE A 109 11.01 1.76 28.85
CA ILE A 109 12.05 2.51 29.55
C ILE A 109 12.59 3.64 28.66
N SER A 110 12.92 4.77 29.28
CA SER A 110 13.61 5.86 28.59
C SER A 110 15.07 5.51 28.35
N GLU A 111 15.75 6.24 27.47
CA GLU A 111 17.16 6.02 27.16
C GLU A 111 18.04 6.22 28.42
N ASP A 112 17.75 7.23 29.23
CA ASP A 112 18.49 7.48 30.49
C ASP A 112 18.40 6.29 31.45
N LYS A 113 17.18 5.75 31.63
CA LYS A 113 16.96 4.55 32.46
C LYS A 113 17.58 3.29 31.87
N TYR A 114 17.62 3.17 30.55
CA TYR A 114 18.27 2.05 29.88
C TYR A 114 19.75 2.01 30.20
N ILE A 115 20.43 3.15 30.15
CA ILE A 115 21.85 3.30 30.53
C ILE A 115 22.04 2.99 32.02
N GLU A 116 21.19 3.58 32.90
CA GLU A 116 21.23 3.32 34.34
C GLU A 116 21.08 1.83 34.68
N TYR A 117 20.16 1.12 34.00
CA TYR A 117 19.98 -0.31 34.22
C TYR A 117 21.11 -1.16 33.64
N GLN A 118 21.74 -0.74 32.54
CA GLN A 118 22.95 -1.39 32.03
C GLN A 118 24.13 -1.26 33.02
N ASP A 119 24.30 -0.09 33.65
CA ASP A 119 25.33 0.15 34.67
C ASP A 119 25.04 -0.67 35.94
N GLN A 120 23.76 -0.82 36.32
CA GLN A 120 23.35 -1.50 37.54
C GLN A 120 23.40 -3.04 37.44
N TYR A 121 22.88 -3.61 36.34
CA TYR A 121 22.72 -5.06 36.17
C TYR A 121 23.75 -5.68 35.24
N GLY A 122 24.47 -4.89 34.43
CA GLY A 122 25.36 -5.35 33.37
C GLY A 122 24.68 -5.44 32.01
N GLU A 123 25.47 -5.30 30.94
CA GLU A 123 24.97 -5.24 29.56
C GLU A 123 24.19 -6.49 29.12
N ASP A 124 24.58 -7.68 29.59
CA ASP A 124 24.00 -8.97 29.18
C ASP A 124 22.89 -9.48 30.12
N SER A 125 22.52 -8.73 31.15
CA SER A 125 21.58 -9.19 32.18
C SER A 125 20.12 -9.14 31.74
N PHE A 126 19.78 -8.29 30.80
CA PHE A 126 18.45 -8.14 30.22
C PHE A 126 18.55 -7.69 28.76
N SER A 127 17.49 -7.93 27.99
CA SER A 127 17.40 -7.48 26.60
C SER A 127 16.28 -6.45 26.49
N ALA A 128 16.64 -5.22 26.13
CA ALA A 128 15.70 -4.17 25.76
C ALA A 128 16.09 -3.59 24.41
N GLU A 129 15.15 -3.53 23.52
CA GLU A 129 15.33 -3.10 22.15
C GLU A 129 14.39 -1.98 21.77
N ILE A 130 14.61 -1.38 20.61
CA ILE A 130 13.85 -0.23 20.11
C ILE A 130 13.47 -0.43 18.65
N GLY A 131 12.32 0.13 18.24
CA GLY A 131 11.84 0.07 16.86
C GLY A 131 11.05 -1.19 16.53
N ALA A 132 10.84 -1.41 15.23
CA ALA A 132 10.04 -2.52 14.75
C ALA A 132 10.70 -3.89 14.99
N GLU A 133 12.01 -3.93 15.12
CA GLU A 133 12.77 -5.17 15.46
C GLU A 133 12.33 -5.71 16.82
N ALA A 134 12.25 -4.83 17.83
CA ALA A 134 11.78 -5.21 19.16
C ALA A 134 10.35 -5.77 19.14
N ILE A 135 9.46 -5.11 18.45
CA ILE A 135 8.06 -5.54 18.32
C ILE A 135 7.95 -6.86 17.55
N GLU A 136 8.75 -7.05 16.50
CA GLU A 136 8.81 -8.33 15.77
C GLU A 136 9.22 -9.48 16.68
N GLN A 137 10.27 -9.31 17.49
CA GLN A 137 10.72 -10.33 18.43
C GLN A 137 9.65 -10.64 19.47
N MET A 138 9.02 -9.62 20.03
CA MET A 138 7.92 -9.82 20.98
C MET A 138 6.76 -10.60 20.35
N LEU A 139 6.39 -10.30 19.11
CA LEU A 139 5.32 -11.01 18.39
C LEU A 139 5.70 -12.46 18.06
N LYS A 140 6.96 -12.73 17.74
CA LYS A 140 7.48 -14.10 17.53
C LYS A 140 7.45 -14.96 18.80
N ASN A 141 7.69 -14.32 19.94
CA ASN A 141 7.77 -15.00 21.23
C ASN A 141 6.40 -15.25 21.88
N ILE A 142 5.29 -14.93 21.19
CA ILE A 142 3.94 -15.24 21.68
C ILE A 142 3.55 -16.67 21.27
N ASP A 143 3.29 -17.51 22.26
CA ASP A 143 2.58 -18.76 22.04
C ASP A 143 1.06 -18.49 22.08
N LEU A 144 0.43 -18.52 20.91
CA LEU A 144 -0.99 -18.18 20.74
C LEU A 144 -1.93 -19.13 21.49
N GLU A 145 -1.62 -20.43 21.55
CA GLU A 145 -2.46 -21.43 22.20
C GLU A 145 -2.43 -21.27 23.72
N SER A 146 -1.22 -21.13 24.27
CA SER A 146 -1.02 -20.88 25.70
C SER A 146 -1.67 -19.55 26.13
N GLU A 147 -1.47 -18.49 25.36
CA GLU A 147 -2.06 -17.17 25.61
C GLU A 147 -3.59 -17.22 25.57
N PHE A 148 -4.18 -17.95 24.62
CA PHE A 148 -5.62 -18.13 24.53
C PHE A 148 -6.22 -18.78 25.78
N ASN A 149 -5.57 -19.84 26.28
CA ASN A 149 -6.02 -20.53 27.49
C ASN A 149 -5.88 -19.64 28.73
N ASN A 150 -4.76 -18.92 28.86
CA ASN A 150 -4.54 -17.98 29.97
C ASN A 150 -5.58 -16.86 29.99
N LEU A 151 -5.87 -16.26 28.83
CA LEU A 151 -6.89 -15.22 28.72
C LEU A 151 -8.30 -15.72 29.02
N LYS A 152 -8.64 -16.97 28.69
CA LYS A 152 -9.92 -17.58 29.06
C LYS A 152 -10.04 -17.76 30.58
N ASN A 153 -9.00 -18.25 31.24
CA ASN A 153 -8.96 -18.41 32.67
C ASN A 153 -9.10 -17.04 33.38
N GLU A 154 -8.36 -16.04 32.95
CA GLU A 154 -8.44 -14.68 33.47
C GLU A 154 -9.85 -14.08 33.30
N LEU A 155 -10.51 -14.35 32.16
CA LEU A 155 -11.88 -13.89 31.90
C LEU A 155 -12.89 -14.48 32.93
N LEU A 156 -12.70 -15.73 33.32
CA LEU A 156 -13.57 -16.39 34.32
C LEU A 156 -13.38 -15.82 35.72
N GLU A 157 -12.15 -15.47 36.09
CA GLU A 157 -11.79 -14.93 37.38
C GLU A 157 -12.14 -13.44 37.56
N THR A 158 -12.18 -12.69 36.45
CA THR A 158 -12.34 -11.23 36.46
C THR A 158 -13.79 -10.84 36.78
N LYS A 159 -13.97 -9.96 37.78
CA LYS A 159 -15.28 -9.39 38.15
C LYS A 159 -15.61 -8.06 37.48
N SER A 160 -14.58 -7.34 36.95
CA SER A 160 -14.74 -6.02 36.33
C SER A 160 -15.24 -6.11 34.89
N GLU A 161 -16.38 -5.50 34.59
CA GLU A 161 -16.98 -5.47 33.24
C GLU A 161 -16.06 -4.82 32.18
N LEU A 162 -15.32 -3.77 32.55
CA LEU A 162 -14.36 -3.12 31.65
C LEU A 162 -13.20 -4.05 31.28
N LYS A 163 -12.68 -4.79 32.29
CA LYS A 163 -11.63 -5.80 32.03
C LYS A 163 -12.15 -6.94 31.18
N LYS A 164 -13.35 -7.44 31.45
CA LYS A 164 -14.02 -8.47 30.64
C LYS A 164 -14.14 -8.06 29.17
N ALA A 165 -14.58 -6.83 28.91
CA ALA A 165 -14.71 -6.31 27.56
C ALA A 165 -13.36 -6.22 26.82
N LYS A 166 -12.27 -5.86 27.53
CA LYS A 166 -10.91 -5.83 26.98
C LYS A 166 -10.40 -7.22 26.67
N LEU A 167 -10.54 -8.15 27.63
CA LEU A 167 -10.13 -9.55 27.47
C LEU A 167 -10.88 -10.23 26.32
N THR A 168 -12.19 -10.02 26.22
CA THR A 168 -13.00 -10.58 25.13
C THR A 168 -12.52 -10.12 23.75
N LYS A 169 -12.15 -8.86 23.59
CA LYS A 169 -11.58 -8.36 22.34
C LYS A 169 -10.23 -9.01 22.02
N ARG A 170 -9.39 -9.19 23.04
CA ARG A 170 -8.07 -9.83 22.88
C ARG A 170 -8.21 -11.31 22.55
N ILE A 171 -9.10 -12.04 23.24
CA ILE A 171 -9.41 -13.45 22.96
C ILE A 171 -9.86 -13.63 21.50
N LYS A 172 -10.81 -12.83 21.03
CA LYS A 172 -11.29 -12.89 19.64
C LYS A 172 -10.17 -12.66 18.63
N LEU A 173 -9.23 -11.76 18.93
CA LEU A 173 -8.08 -11.52 18.07
C LEU A 173 -7.13 -12.72 18.03
N VAL A 174 -6.77 -13.28 19.19
CA VAL A 174 -5.92 -14.47 19.28
C VAL A 174 -6.57 -15.67 18.58
N GLU A 175 -7.85 -15.91 18.81
CA GLU A 175 -8.63 -16.95 18.13
C GLU A 175 -8.62 -16.78 16.60
N SER A 176 -8.70 -15.54 16.11
CA SER A 176 -8.62 -15.25 14.68
C SER A 176 -7.24 -15.59 14.10
N PHE A 177 -6.16 -15.38 14.84
CA PHE A 177 -4.81 -15.78 14.41
C PHE A 177 -4.66 -17.31 14.38
N ILE A 178 -5.17 -18.01 15.39
CA ILE A 178 -5.12 -19.47 15.46
C ILE A 178 -5.92 -20.09 14.30
N SER A 179 -7.15 -19.65 14.09
CA SER A 179 -8.04 -20.19 13.04
C SER A 179 -7.54 -19.92 11.63
N SER A 180 -6.95 -18.74 11.37
CA SER A 180 -6.42 -18.36 10.07
C SER A 180 -5.01 -18.88 9.79
N LYS A 181 -4.33 -19.44 10.80
CA LYS A 181 -2.90 -19.86 10.74
C LYS A 181 -1.94 -18.75 10.36
N ASN A 182 -2.35 -17.49 10.48
CA ASN A 182 -1.48 -16.34 10.28
C ASN A 182 -0.56 -16.16 11.48
N LYS A 183 0.68 -15.77 11.21
CA LYS A 183 1.66 -15.50 12.26
C LYS A 183 1.63 -14.02 12.65
N PRO A 184 1.63 -13.70 13.96
CA PRO A 184 1.62 -12.31 14.42
C PRO A 184 2.77 -11.45 13.90
N GLU A 185 3.96 -12.02 13.76
CA GLU A 185 5.14 -11.31 13.24
C GLU A 185 4.99 -10.84 11.80
N TRP A 186 4.04 -11.37 11.02
CA TRP A 186 3.78 -10.89 9.65
C TRP A 186 3.17 -9.49 9.58
N MET A 187 2.76 -8.94 10.71
CA MET A 187 2.36 -7.52 10.79
C MET A 187 3.55 -6.56 10.72
N ILE A 188 4.77 -7.09 10.84
CA ILE A 188 6.03 -6.37 10.63
C ILE A 188 6.59 -6.78 9.27
N LEU A 189 6.93 -5.80 8.45
CA LEU A 189 7.36 -6.00 7.08
C LEU A 189 8.89 -6.00 6.98
N ARG A 190 9.46 -7.04 6.38
CA ARG A 190 10.85 -7.11 5.93
C ARG A 190 10.98 -6.92 4.43
N VAL A 191 9.94 -7.25 3.71
CA VAL A 191 9.84 -7.11 2.26
C VAL A 191 8.59 -6.30 1.94
N LEU A 192 8.76 -5.24 1.16
CA LEU A 192 7.68 -4.34 0.74
C LEU A 192 7.23 -4.71 -0.68
N PRO A 193 5.95 -5.04 -0.93
CA PRO A 193 5.47 -5.30 -2.28
C PRO A 193 5.39 -4.02 -3.10
N VAL A 194 5.75 -4.13 -4.38
CA VAL A 194 5.65 -3.05 -5.37
C VAL A 194 4.56 -3.41 -6.37
N ILE A 195 3.53 -2.58 -6.47
CA ILE A 195 2.43 -2.82 -7.39
C ILE A 195 2.88 -2.73 -8.85
N PRO A 196 2.21 -3.41 -9.79
CA PRO A 196 2.56 -3.40 -11.19
C PRO A 196 2.64 -1.98 -11.80
N PRO A 197 3.53 -1.74 -12.76
CA PRO A 197 3.75 -0.42 -13.37
C PRO A 197 2.51 0.18 -14.03
N GLU A 198 1.67 -0.64 -14.63
CA GLU A 198 0.42 -0.20 -15.29
C GLU A 198 -0.62 0.37 -14.30
N LEU A 199 -0.55 -0.01 -13.03
CA LEU A 199 -1.41 0.53 -11.97
C LEU A 199 -0.92 1.87 -11.40
N ARG A 200 0.32 2.27 -11.76
CA ARG A 200 0.96 3.55 -11.39
C ARG A 200 1.69 4.17 -12.60
N PRO A 201 0.96 4.47 -13.66
CA PRO A 201 1.56 4.77 -14.96
C PRO A 201 2.42 6.04 -14.94
N LEU A 202 3.41 6.04 -15.81
CA LEU A 202 4.22 7.19 -16.18
C LEU A 202 3.88 7.53 -17.64
N VAL A 203 3.15 8.63 -17.85
CA VAL A 203 2.65 9.03 -19.17
C VAL A 203 3.43 10.22 -19.69
N PRO A 204 4.06 10.12 -20.87
CA PRO A 204 4.69 11.27 -21.49
C PRO A 204 3.63 12.29 -21.94
N LEU A 205 3.89 13.55 -21.68
CA LEU A 205 3.10 14.69 -22.14
C LEU A 205 3.83 15.43 -23.24
N ASP A 206 3.09 16.23 -24.01
CA ASP A 206 3.68 17.11 -25.00
C ASP A 206 4.70 18.06 -24.34
N GLY A 207 5.84 18.29 -25.01
CA GLY A 207 6.94 19.11 -24.48
C GLY A 207 7.93 18.38 -23.57
N GLY A 208 8.01 17.04 -23.62
CA GLY A 208 9.02 16.24 -22.92
C GLY A 208 8.81 16.11 -21.41
N ARG A 209 7.64 16.53 -20.90
CA ARG A 209 7.24 16.35 -19.51
C ARG A 209 6.53 15.01 -19.31
N PHE A 210 6.59 14.49 -18.08
CA PHE A 210 5.90 13.26 -17.72
C PHE A 210 4.85 13.54 -16.64
N ALA A 211 3.65 12.99 -16.83
CA ALA A 211 2.67 12.85 -15.78
C ALA A 211 2.89 11.51 -15.08
N THR A 212 3.05 11.54 -13.78
CA THR A 212 3.29 10.34 -12.98
C THR A 212 2.26 10.20 -11.87
N SER A 213 1.98 8.96 -11.47
CA SER A 213 1.19 8.69 -10.28
C SER A 213 1.95 9.10 -9.02
N ASP A 214 1.23 9.62 -8.02
CA ASP A 214 1.80 9.98 -6.71
C ASP A 214 2.48 8.79 -6.02
N LEU A 215 2.03 7.55 -6.31
CA LEU A 215 2.64 6.32 -5.79
C LEU A 215 4.10 6.16 -6.20
N ASN A 216 4.48 6.59 -7.39
CA ASN A 216 5.87 6.52 -7.84
C ASN A 216 6.79 7.41 -7.00
N ASP A 217 6.32 8.58 -6.59
CA ASP A 217 7.06 9.47 -5.68
C ASP A 217 7.20 8.87 -4.28
N LEU A 218 6.14 8.24 -3.78
CA LEU A 218 6.16 7.57 -2.48
C LEU A 218 7.10 6.34 -2.50
N TYR A 219 7.06 5.50 -3.53
CA TYR A 219 8.01 4.40 -3.70
C TYR A 219 9.46 4.89 -3.81
N ARG A 220 9.70 5.95 -4.58
CA ARG A 220 11.03 6.55 -4.72
C ARG A 220 11.57 7.05 -3.39
N ARG A 221 10.74 7.65 -2.53
CA ARG A 221 11.13 8.06 -1.17
C ARG A 221 11.54 6.85 -0.33
N VAL A 222 10.76 5.77 -0.36
CA VAL A 222 11.09 4.54 0.36
C VAL A 222 12.43 3.97 -0.13
N ILE A 223 12.62 3.84 -1.43
CA ILE A 223 13.87 3.30 -2.01
C ILE A 223 15.08 4.15 -1.63
N ASN A 224 14.97 5.47 -1.70
CA ASN A 224 16.06 6.38 -1.34
C ASN A 224 16.43 6.26 0.15
N ARG A 225 15.44 6.20 1.05
CA ARG A 225 15.68 5.99 2.48
C ARG A 225 16.28 4.62 2.76
N ASN A 226 15.77 3.59 2.12
CA ASN A 226 16.28 2.23 2.25
C ASN A 226 17.74 2.11 1.80
N ASN A 227 18.08 2.66 0.64
CA ASN A 227 19.45 2.64 0.12
C ASN A 227 20.41 3.45 1.02
N ARG A 228 19.95 4.59 1.54
CA ARG A 228 20.73 5.39 2.48
C ARG A 228 20.98 4.62 3.78
N LEU A 229 19.95 3.96 4.33
CA LEU A 229 20.09 3.14 5.52
C LEU A 229 21.08 1.99 5.30
N LYS A 230 20.98 1.25 4.18
CA LYS A 230 21.94 0.19 3.82
C LYS A 230 23.37 0.71 3.84
N ARG A 231 23.61 1.85 3.17
CA ARG A 231 24.95 2.48 3.14
C ARG A 231 25.45 2.88 4.52
N LEU A 232 24.58 3.39 5.41
CA LEU A 232 24.97 3.77 6.77
C LEU A 232 25.31 2.54 7.62
N ILE A 233 24.60 1.45 7.45
CA ILE A 233 24.91 0.17 8.12
C ILE A 233 26.25 -0.38 7.62
N ASP A 234 26.49 -0.39 6.31
CA ASP A 234 27.75 -0.87 5.71
C ASP A 234 28.96 -0.04 6.16
N LEU A 235 28.77 1.26 6.35
CA LEU A 235 29.79 2.18 6.84
C LEU A 235 29.96 2.15 8.38
N ARG A 236 29.18 1.34 9.09
CA ARG A 236 29.15 1.29 10.56
C ARG A 236 29.02 2.69 11.21
N ALA A 237 28.07 3.47 10.70
CA ALA A 237 27.79 4.79 11.22
C ALA A 237 27.33 4.73 12.69
N PRO A 238 27.45 5.81 13.47
CA PRO A 238 26.98 5.86 14.86
C PRO A 238 25.50 5.50 14.98
N ASP A 239 25.14 4.77 16.03
CA ASP A 239 23.80 4.23 16.26
C ASP A 239 22.69 5.29 16.21
N ILE A 240 22.97 6.47 16.70
CA ILE A 240 22.00 7.57 16.70
C ILE A 240 21.60 7.98 15.29
N ILE A 241 22.52 7.92 14.33
CA ILE A 241 22.28 8.22 12.91
C ILE A 241 21.50 7.08 12.29
N ILE A 242 21.88 5.82 12.58
CA ILE A 242 21.19 4.62 12.07
C ILE A 242 19.74 4.59 12.58
N ARG A 243 19.50 4.85 13.87
CA ARG A 243 18.16 4.90 14.46
C ARG A 243 17.30 5.99 13.81
N ASN A 244 17.86 7.16 13.57
CA ASN A 244 17.14 8.25 12.90
C ASN A 244 16.76 7.88 11.45
N GLU A 245 17.65 7.24 10.71
CA GLU A 245 17.34 6.79 9.35
C GLU A 245 16.33 5.63 9.33
N LYS A 246 16.40 4.70 10.29
CA LYS A 246 15.37 3.66 10.50
C LYS A 246 14.00 4.29 10.77
N ARG A 247 13.92 5.32 11.60
CA ARG A 247 12.70 6.09 11.87
C ARG A 247 12.16 6.75 10.58
N MET A 248 13.04 7.37 9.79
CA MET A 248 12.65 7.99 8.52
C MET A 248 12.16 6.95 7.50
N LEU A 249 12.74 5.76 7.47
CA LEU A 249 12.26 4.65 6.64
C LEU A 249 10.86 4.21 7.08
N GLN A 250 10.63 4.06 8.39
CA GLN A 250 9.31 3.76 8.95
C GLN A 250 8.27 4.81 8.51
N GLU A 251 8.59 6.09 8.61
CA GLU A 251 7.70 7.18 8.19
C GLU A 251 7.44 7.19 6.68
N ALA A 252 8.43 6.86 5.86
CA ALA A 252 8.27 6.77 4.41
C ALA A 252 7.33 5.62 4.00
N VAL A 253 7.45 4.47 4.66
CA VAL A 253 6.55 3.32 4.42
C VAL A 253 5.14 3.61 4.93
N ASP A 254 5.00 4.27 6.08
CA ASP A 254 3.70 4.69 6.60
C ASP A 254 2.97 5.61 5.62
N ALA A 255 3.68 6.57 5.03
CA ALA A 255 3.12 7.47 4.03
C ALA A 255 2.74 6.76 2.73
N LEU A 256 3.46 5.73 2.31
CA LEU A 256 3.11 4.91 1.15
C LEU A 256 1.77 4.19 1.36
N PHE A 257 1.55 3.61 2.54
CA PHE A 257 0.31 2.88 2.85
C PHE A 257 -0.86 3.80 3.17
N ASP A 258 -0.67 4.81 4.03
CA ASP A 258 -1.74 5.72 4.45
C ASP A 258 -1.15 7.10 4.83
N ASN A 259 -0.97 7.95 3.83
CA ASN A 259 -0.40 9.28 4.01
C ASN A 259 -1.32 10.15 4.89
N GLY A 260 -0.75 10.75 5.91
CA GLY A 260 -1.45 11.61 6.86
C GLY A 260 -2.12 10.88 8.03
N ARG A 261 -1.97 9.56 8.15
CA ARG A 261 -2.45 8.81 9.32
C ARG A 261 -1.65 9.13 10.57
N ARG A 262 -0.36 9.41 10.42
CA ARG A 262 0.55 9.83 11.47
C ARG A 262 1.45 10.96 11.01
N GLY A 263 1.60 11.98 11.85
CA GLY A 263 2.52 13.10 11.62
C GLY A 263 2.12 14.02 10.47
N ARG A 264 3.10 14.65 9.85
CA ARG A 264 2.87 15.57 8.72
C ARG A 264 2.53 14.80 7.46
N ILE A 265 1.52 15.30 6.76
CA ILE A 265 1.15 14.80 5.43
C ILE A 265 2.27 15.15 4.44
N ILE A 266 2.72 14.15 3.68
CA ILE A 266 3.66 14.36 2.59
C ILE A 266 2.92 15.01 1.42
N THR A 267 3.42 16.15 0.97
CA THR A 267 2.83 16.95 -0.11
C THR A 267 3.76 17.00 -1.34
N SER A 268 3.18 17.27 -2.49
CA SER A 268 3.91 17.62 -3.71
C SER A 268 4.49 19.04 -3.61
N THR A 269 5.27 19.47 -4.60
CA THR A 269 5.78 20.84 -4.73
C THR A 269 4.67 21.91 -4.66
N ASN A 270 3.49 21.60 -5.14
CA ASN A 270 2.30 22.46 -5.12
C ASN A 270 1.50 22.37 -3.81
N LYS A 271 2.08 21.88 -2.73
CA LYS A 271 1.44 21.71 -1.40
C LYS A 271 0.20 20.79 -1.42
N ARG A 272 -0.06 20.06 -2.50
CA ARG A 272 -1.13 19.07 -2.58
C ARG A 272 -0.68 17.78 -1.88
N PRO A 273 -1.52 17.16 -1.00
CA PRO A 273 -1.22 15.86 -0.40
C PRO A 273 -1.01 14.78 -1.48
N LEU A 274 0.02 13.96 -1.32
CA LEU A 274 0.25 12.82 -2.19
C LEU A 274 -0.75 11.71 -1.86
N LYS A 275 -1.32 11.11 -2.90
CA LYS A 275 -2.33 10.05 -2.80
C LYS A 275 -1.64 8.71 -2.51
N SER A 276 -1.89 8.16 -1.32
CA SER A 276 -1.34 6.88 -0.87
C SER A 276 -2.16 5.67 -1.36
N LEU A 277 -1.69 4.45 -1.07
CA LEU A 277 -2.42 3.22 -1.39
C LEU A 277 -3.81 3.17 -0.75
N SER A 278 -3.95 3.60 0.51
CA SER A 278 -5.25 3.69 1.17
C SER A 278 -6.19 4.67 0.47
N ASP A 279 -5.67 5.80 0.00
CA ASP A 279 -6.46 6.83 -0.70
C ASP A 279 -6.92 6.37 -2.09
N MET A 280 -6.24 5.37 -2.67
CA MET A 280 -6.68 4.71 -3.90
C MET A 280 -7.97 3.91 -3.73
N LEU A 281 -8.26 3.46 -2.52
CA LEU A 281 -9.41 2.60 -2.20
C LEU A 281 -10.56 3.36 -1.57
N LYS A 282 -10.27 4.29 -0.65
CA LYS A 282 -11.27 5.02 0.15
C LYS A 282 -11.70 6.34 -0.47
N GLY A 283 -12.85 6.84 -0.01
CA GLY A 283 -13.39 8.14 -0.40
C GLY A 283 -14.15 8.15 -1.73
N LYS A 284 -14.62 9.34 -2.13
CA LYS A 284 -15.43 9.57 -3.34
C LYS A 284 -14.67 9.21 -4.63
N GLN A 285 -13.35 9.44 -4.64
CA GLN A 285 -12.45 9.17 -5.77
C GLN A 285 -11.70 7.85 -5.62
N GLY A 286 -12.06 7.03 -4.62
CA GLY A 286 -11.48 5.72 -4.42
C GLY A 286 -12.08 4.68 -5.37
N ARG A 287 -11.42 3.52 -5.45
CA ARG A 287 -11.78 2.44 -6.36
C ARG A 287 -13.22 1.94 -6.15
N PHE A 288 -13.64 1.82 -4.90
CA PHE A 288 -14.98 1.33 -4.58
C PHE A 288 -16.08 2.26 -5.11
N ARG A 289 -16.03 3.56 -4.77
CA ARG A 289 -17.10 4.50 -5.13
C ARG A 289 -17.05 4.99 -6.56
N GLN A 290 -15.86 5.09 -7.15
CA GLN A 290 -15.68 5.66 -8.49
C GLN A 290 -15.75 4.62 -9.61
N ASN A 291 -15.30 3.38 -9.37
CA ASN A 291 -15.12 2.38 -10.41
C ASN A 291 -15.91 1.08 -10.22
N LEU A 292 -16.31 0.74 -8.98
CA LEU A 292 -17.01 -0.51 -8.66
C LEU A 292 -18.51 -0.33 -8.41
N LEU A 293 -18.89 0.60 -7.55
CA LEU A 293 -20.31 0.89 -7.26
C LEU A 293 -21.01 1.63 -8.39
N GLY A 294 -20.27 2.32 -9.23
CA GLY A 294 -20.77 3.00 -10.42
C GLY A 294 -19.65 3.22 -11.41
N LYS A 295 -19.94 3.14 -12.69
CA LYS A 295 -18.99 3.34 -13.79
C LYS A 295 -19.57 4.35 -14.77
N ARG A 296 -18.71 5.08 -15.47
CA ARG A 296 -19.09 5.80 -16.66
C ARG A 296 -19.38 4.77 -17.76
N VAL A 297 -20.49 4.93 -18.44
CA VAL A 297 -20.93 4.02 -19.49
C VAL A 297 -21.05 4.77 -20.81
N ASP A 298 -20.87 4.05 -21.92
CA ASP A 298 -21.09 4.58 -23.27
C ASP A 298 -22.56 4.82 -23.54
N TYR A 299 -22.89 5.56 -24.57
CA TYR A 299 -24.25 5.93 -24.99
C TYR A 299 -25.06 6.61 -23.89
N SER A 300 -24.42 7.38 -23.06
CA SER A 300 -25.03 8.17 -21.98
C SER A 300 -24.66 9.64 -22.09
N GLY A 301 -25.58 10.52 -21.71
CA GLY A 301 -25.38 11.95 -21.73
C GLY A 301 -26.10 12.62 -20.55
N ARG A 302 -25.71 13.86 -20.27
CA ARG A 302 -26.30 14.66 -19.21
C ARG A 302 -26.46 16.08 -19.68
N SER A 303 -27.65 16.66 -19.42
CA SER A 303 -27.95 18.04 -19.75
C SER A 303 -28.88 18.65 -18.69
N VAL A 304 -29.11 19.96 -18.78
CA VAL A 304 -30.09 20.65 -17.97
C VAL A 304 -31.48 20.27 -18.45
N ILE A 305 -32.41 20.06 -17.52
CA ILE A 305 -33.81 19.79 -17.80
C ILE A 305 -34.63 21.08 -17.64
N VAL A 306 -35.53 21.32 -18.57
CA VAL A 306 -36.42 22.47 -18.58
C VAL A 306 -37.86 22.01 -18.84
N VAL A 307 -38.81 22.85 -18.58
CA VAL A 307 -40.24 22.59 -18.88
C VAL A 307 -40.46 22.52 -20.38
N GLY A 308 -41.34 21.59 -20.83
CA GLY A 308 -41.74 21.41 -22.23
C GLY A 308 -43.27 21.52 -22.36
N PRO A 309 -43.85 22.74 -22.39
CA PRO A 309 -45.30 22.90 -22.33
C PRO A 309 -46.05 22.28 -23.50
N ASN A 310 -45.36 22.07 -24.62
CA ASN A 310 -45.94 21.46 -25.84
C ASN A 310 -45.84 19.96 -25.91
N LEU A 311 -45.19 19.33 -24.89
CA LEU A 311 -44.98 17.90 -24.84
C LEU A 311 -46.10 17.21 -24.06
N LYS A 312 -46.51 16.03 -24.52
CA LYS A 312 -47.45 15.17 -23.77
C LYS A 312 -46.71 14.50 -22.60
N LEU A 313 -47.46 13.98 -21.62
CA LEU A 313 -46.91 13.37 -20.39
C LEU A 313 -45.94 12.22 -20.64
N HIS A 314 -46.06 11.53 -21.75
CA HIS A 314 -45.20 10.41 -22.14
C HIS A 314 -44.05 10.80 -23.09
N GLN A 315 -43.93 12.09 -23.40
CA GLN A 315 -42.93 12.60 -24.35
C GLN A 315 -41.83 13.37 -23.62
N CYS A 316 -40.61 13.23 -24.13
CA CYS A 316 -39.49 14.10 -23.75
C CYS A 316 -38.77 14.59 -25.00
N GLY A 317 -38.26 15.80 -24.94
CA GLY A 317 -37.48 16.42 -26.00
C GLY A 317 -35.98 16.27 -25.70
N LEU A 318 -35.22 15.81 -26.69
CA LEU A 318 -33.76 15.71 -26.59
C LEU A 318 -33.12 16.74 -27.55
N PRO A 319 -32.01 17.41 -27.16
CA PRO A 319 -31.25 18.23 -28.08
C PRO A 319 -30.73 17.40 -29.27
N LYS A 320 -30.96 17.88 -30.48
CA LYS A 320 -30.58 17.21 -31.72
C LYS A 320 -29.10 16.85 -31.75
N LYS A 321 -28.22 17.77 -31.36
CA LYS A 321 -26.76 17.53 -31.32
C LYS A 321 -26.36 16.40 -30.35
N MET A 322 -27.02 16.33 -29.19
CA MET A 322 -26.79 15.26 -28.22
C MET A 322 -27.27 13.91 -28.76
N ALA A 323 -28.45 13.88 -29.35
CA ALA A 323 -29.02 12.65 -29.95
C ALA A 323 -28.13 12.13 -31.10
N LEU A 324 -27.64 13.02 -31.97
CA LEU A 324 -26.73 12.63 -33.07
C LEU A 324 -25.45 11.98 -32.55
N GLU A 325 -24.85 12.54 -31.51
CA GLU A 325 -23.62 11.97 -30.96
C GLU A 325 -23.84 10.62 -30.26
N LEU A 326 -24.90 10.50 -29.46
CA LEU A 326 -25.21 9.25 -28.74
C LEU A 326 -25.60 8.09 -29.68
N PHE A 327 -26.34 8.41 -30.75
CA PHE A 327 -26.83 7.41 -31.70
C PHE A 327 -25.97 7.25 -32.96
N LYS A 328 -24.80 7.87 -32.98
CA LYS A 328 -23.90 7.88 -34.14
C LYS A 328 -23.61 6.51 -34.77
N PRO A 329 -23.27 5.44 -34.02
CA PRO A 329 -23.06 4.11 -34.57
C PRO A 329 -24.32 3.52 -35.25
N PHE A 330 -25.48 3.77 -34.64
CA PHE A 330 -26.77 3.30 -35.19
C PHE A 330 -27.14 4.06 -36.46
N ILE A 331 -26.84 5.34 -36.55
CA ILE A 331 -27.06 6.15 -37.75
C ILE A 331 -26.15 5.66 -38.86
N PHE A 332 -24.86 5.38 -38.60
CA PHE A 332 -23.96 4.83 -39.61
C PHE A 332 -24.43 3.49 -40.12
N HIS A 333 -24.89 2.61 -39.25
CA HIS A 333 -25.48 1.32 -39.67
C HIS A 333 -26.72 1.50 -40.56
N LYS A 334 -27.62 2.43 -40.24
CA LYS A 334 -28.80 2.72 -41.09
C LYS A 334 -28.43 3.37 -42.41
N LEU A 335 -27.45 4.26 -42.44
CA LEU A 335 -26.96 4.84 -43.71
C LEU A 335 -26.36 3.80 -44.65
N ASP A 336 -25.71 2.78 -44.10
CA ASP A 336 -25.18 1.65 -44.86
C ASP A 336 -26.32 0.77 -45.42
N ILE A 337 -27.29 0.38 -44.58
CA ILE A 337 -28.44 -0.41 -45.00
C ILE A 337 -29.27 0.27 -46.09
N TYR A 338 -29.47 1.58 -45.99
CA TYR A 338 -30.21 2.36 -46.98
C TYR A 338 -29.39 2.72 -48.26
N GLY A 339 -28.11 2.32 -48.29
CA GLY A 339 -27.20 2.59 -49.41
C GLY A 339 -26.80 4.06 -49.59
N TRP A 340 -27.04 4.90 -48.59
CA TRP A 340 -26.70 6.34 -48.65
C TRP A 340 -25.22 6.61 -48.41
N ALA A 341 -24.54 5.71 -47.75
CA ALA A 341 -23.09 5.79 -47.50
C ALA A 341 -22.47 4.39 -47.43
N ASN A 342 -21.54 4.10 -48.34
CA ASN A 342 -20.86 2.80 -48.40
C ASN A 342 -19.53 2.79 -47.63
N THR A 343 -19.11 3.92 -47.08
CA THR A 343 -17.89 4.03 -46.30
C THR A 343 -18.13 4.86 -45.05
N ILE A 344 -17.41 4.54 -43.97
CA ILE A 344 -17.45 5.29 -42.69
C ILE A 344 -17.09 6.77 -42.90
N LYS A 345 -16.21 7.05 -43.86
CA LYS A 345 -15.81 8.44 -44.19
C LYS A 345 -16.94 9.23 -44.83
N SER A 346 -17.72 8.62 -45.74
CA SER A 346 -18.89 9.26 -46.33
C SER A 346 -20.04 9.40 -45.33
N ALA A 347 -20.26 8.40 -44.49
CA ALA A 347 -21.26 8.43 -43.43
C ALA A 347 -20.97 9.59 -42.40
N LYS A 348 -19.71 9.78 -42.02
CA LYS A 348 -19.29 10.89 -41.13
C LYS A 348 -19.51 12.27 -41.73
N LYS A 349 -19.50 12.40 -43.07
CA LYS A 349 -19.80 13.68 -43.73
C LYS A 349 -21.29 13.99 -43.81
N LEU A 350 -22.15 12.94 -43.84
CA LEU A 350 -23.60 13.08 -43.90
C LEU A 350 -24.23 13.38 -42.54
N VAL A 351 -23.61 12.94 -41.44
CA VAL A 351 -24.04 13.19 -40.06
C VAL A 351 -23.47 14.49 -39.51
#